data_7ce60ef0b70c00bc4f31cad12403d4ab
#
_entry.id   7ce60ef0b70c00bc4f31cad12403d4ab
#
_cell.length_a   1.000
_cell.length_b   1.000
_cell.length_c   1.000
_cell.angle_alpha   90.00
_cell.angle_beta   90.00
_cell.angle_gamma   90.00
#
_symmetry.space_group_name_H-M   'P 1'
#
loop_
_entity.id
_entity.type
_entity.pdbx_description
1 polymer ?
#
loop_
_entity_poly.entity_id
_entity_poly.type
_entity_poly.pdbx_seq_one_letter_code
_entity_poly.pdbx_strand_id
1 'polypeptide(L)'
;MKRLSRATAASMLGLALVMSPMTDLQATELKILAGGSMIGSLNELGPQFERASGHKLTIHFDSTPNLIKQVTSGAPFDLVVAPVDVFKDAAAKARFVPLPTIDIARVGYGVIVRSGAPKPDVSTPDALKATLLNAPSITFVPESAAGAYVLKTFDRLGITEAMKAKTKPQTAPAQIAPAVAKGEADLGVFLVNVLIAPGVEPAGPFPAELQQELVFTAAVAADSKEADAATAFITFLTTPAAAAVIKAKGMIPG
;
A
#
# COMPACT_ATOMS: atom_id res chain seq x y z
N MET A 1 -12.16 59.00 74.45
CA MET A 1 -11.57 57.68 74.19
C MET A 1 -12.27 57.15 72.89
N LYS A 2 -11.55 57.26 71.77
CA LYS A 2 -12.11 56.86 70.40
C LYS A 2 -11.45 55.55 70.03
N ARG A 3 -12.24 54.50 69.80
CA ARG A 3 -11.82 53.22 69.22
C ARG A 3 -11.85 53.26 67.70
N LEU A 4 -10.72 53.06 67.08
CA LEU A 4 -10.64 52.88 65.62
C LEU A 4 -10.96 51.40 65.25
N SER A 5 -11.94 51.24 64.39
CA SER A 5 -12.23 49.96 63.69
C SER A 5 -11.29 49.84 62.50
N ARG A 6 -10.56 48.71 62.39
CA ARG A 6 -9.81 48.29 61.22
C ARG A 6 -10.73 47.41 60.34
N ALA A 7 -11.01 47.89 59.16
CA ALA A 7 -11.64 47.08 58.11
C ALA A 7 -10.55 46.34 57.34
N THR A 8 -10.61 45.02 57.33
CA THR A 8 -9.77 44.14 56.51
C THR A 8 -10.48 43.91 55.18
N ALA A 9 -9.90 44.44 54.11
CA ALA A 9 -10.33 44.12 52.73
C ALA A 9 -9.72 42.81 52.30
N ALA A 10 -10.53 41.79 52.07
CA ALA A 10 -10.13 40.52 51.45
C ALA A 10 -10.19 40.65 49.93
N SER A 11 -9.04 40.67 49.26
CA SER A 11 -8.94 40.62 47.81
C SER A 11 -9.17 39.16 47.34
N MET A 12 -10.31 38.87 46.74
CA MET A 12 -10.52 37.63 46.01
C MET A 12 -9.85 37.74 44.63
N LEU A 13 -8.74 37.02 44.45
CA LEU A 13 -8.09 36.83 43.16
C LEU A 13 -8.87 35.76 42.41
N GLY A 14 -9.72 36.17 41.47
CA GLY A 14 -10.47 35.28 40.59
C GLY A 14 -9.52 34.64 39.56
N LEU A 15 -9.25 33.34 39.71
CA LEU A 15 -8.53 32.52 38.72
C LEU A 15 -9.46 32.25 37.54
N ALA A 16 -9.36 33.06 36.50
CA ALA A 16 -10.07 32.80 35.24
C ALA A 16 -9.42 31.59 34.57
N LEU A 17 -10.08 30.43 34.63
CA LEU A 17 -9.72 29.24 33.88
C LEU A 17 -10.01 29.52 32.38
N VAL A 18 -8.97 29.82 31.62
CA VAL A 18 -9.07 29.93 30.17
C VAL A 18 -9.30 28.50 29.61
N MET A 19 -10.55 28.13 29.45
CA MET A 19 -10.91 26.95 28.66
C MET A 19 -10.59 27.28 27.19
N SER A 20 -9.44 26.80 26.71
CA SER A 20 -9.19 26.74 25.26
C SER A 20 -10.29 25.88 24.62
N PRO A 21 -10.94 26.32 23.53
CA PRO A 21 -11.88 25.45 22.82
C PRO A 21 -11.09 24.22 22.34
N MET A 22 -11.40 23.04 22.88
CA MET A 22 -11.07 21.79 22.22
C MET A 22 -11.84 21.85 20.90
N THR A 23 -11.15 22.06 19.79
CA THR A 23 -11.70 21.79 18.47
C THR A 23 -12.12 20.34 18.49
N ASP A 24 -13.44 20.09 18.57
CA ASP A 24 -14.03 18.79 18.29
C ASP A 24 -13.54 18.38 16.91
N LEU A 25 -12.57 17.46 16.86
CA LEU A 25 -12.23 16.77 15.61
C LEU A 25 -13.48 15.94 15.26
N GLN A 26 -14.32 16.50 14.40
CA GLN A 26 -15.52 15.81 13.97
C GLN A 26 -15.09 14.52 13.25
N ALA A 27 -15.51 13.38 13.80
CA ALA A 27 -15.26 12.09 13.19
C ALA A 27 -15.85 12.06 11.77
N THR A 28 -15.04 11.74 10.78
CA THR A 28 -15.46 11.68 9.37
C THR A 28 -15.14 10.31 8.76
N GLU A 29 -15.79 9.99 7.65
CA GLU A 29 -15.50 8.78 6.87
C GLU A 29 -14.65 9.13 5.66
N LEU A 30 -13.47 8.53 5.55
CA LEU A 30 -12.55 8.67 4.43
C LEU A 30 -12.74 7.54 3.42
N LYS A 31 -12.95 7.90 2.16
CA LYS A 31 -12.99 6.99 1.01
C LYS A 31 -11.62 6.88 0.38
N ILE A 32 -11.00 5.72 0.48
CA ILE A 32 -9.63 5.46 0.07
C ILE A 32 -9.62 4.49 -1.10
N LEU A 33 -8.93 4.85 -2.18
CA LEU A 33 -8.61 3.94 -3.27
C LEU A 33 -7.18 3.41 -3.06
N ALA A 34 -6.99 2.10 -3.05
CA ALA A 34 -5.69 1.50 -2.74
C ALA A 34 -5.28 0.41 -3.72
N GLY A 35 -3.98 0.33 -4.00
CA GLY A 35 -3.41 -0.77 -4.77
C GLY A 35 -3.58 -2.11 -4.06
N GLY A 36 -4.03 -3.15 -4.78
CA GLY A 36 -4.34 -4.47 -4.20
C GLY A 36 -3.18 -5.11 -3.44
N SER A 37 -1.93 -4.75 -3.74
CA SER A 37 -0.76 -5.24 -3.00
C SER A 37 -0.58 -4.56 -1.63
N MET A 38 -1.31 -3.48 -1.33
CA MET A 38 -1.31 -2.82 -0.02
C MET A 38 -2.29 -3.44 0.99
N ILE A 39 -3.11 -4.40 0.58
CA ILE A 39 -4.17 -5.00 1.40
C ILE A 39 -3.68 -5.49 2.77
N GLY A 40 -2.53 -6.15 2.82
CA GLY A 40 -1.95 -6.67 4.06
C GLY A 40 -1.55 -5.57 5.05
N SER A 41 -0.95 -4.48 4.56
CA SER A 41 -0.53 -3.35 5.38
C SER A 41 -1.72 -2.49 5.81
N LEU A 42 -2.61 -2.13 4.88
CA LEU A 42 -3.71 -1.21 5.17
C LEU A 42 -4.83 -1.85 6.01
N ASN A 43 -5.08 -3.17 5.89
CA ASN A 43 -6.02 -3.87 6.76
C ASN A 43 -5.54 -3.93 8.22
N GLU A 44 -4.24 -3.84 8.48
CA GLU A 44 -3.70 -3.76 9.83
C GLU A 44 -3.61 -2.32 10.34
N LEU A 45 -3.15 -1.39 9.50
CA LEU A 45 -2.96 0.02 9.85
C LEU A 45 -4.27 0.81 9.92
N GLY A 46 -5.25 0.50 9.07
CA GLY A 46 -6.54 1.21 9.04
C GLY A 46 -7.24 1.21 10.40
N PRO A 47 -7.49 0.04 11.03
CA PRO A 47 -8.09 -0.01 12.37
C PRO A 47 -7.26 0.68 13.46
N GLN A 48 -5.93 0.76 13.32
CA GLN A 48 -5.07 1.50 14.25
C GLN A 48 -5.31 3.00 14.13
N PHE A 49 -5.36 3.53 12.89
CA PHE A 49 -5.68 4.92 12.64
C PHE A 49 -7.09 5.28 13.13
N GLU A 50 -8.11 4.46 12.82
CA GLU A 50 -9.47 4.69 13.26
C GLU A 50 -9.58 4.82 14.80
N ARG A 51 -8.89 3.96 15.53
CA ARG A 51 -8.86 4.02 17.01
C ARG A 51 -8.14 5.27 17.53
N ALA A 52 -7.09 5.70 16.84
CA ALA A 52 -6.28 6.84 17.28
C ALA A 52 -6.93 8.19 16.95
N SER A 53 -7.65 8.29 15.83
CA SER A 53 -8.18 9.54 15.29
C SER A 53 -9.69 9.72 15.47
N GLY A 54 -10.42 8.63 15.67
CA GLY A 54 -11.90 8.63 15.66
C GLY A 54 -12.51 8.63 14.26
N HIS A 55 -11.73 8.86 13.20
CA HIS A 55 -12.21 8.77 11.82
C HIS A 55 -12.54 7.33 11.43
N LYS A 56 -13.30 7.15 10.33
CA LYS A 56 -13.60 5.86 9.72
C LYS A 56 -12.98 5.77 8.35
N LEU A 57 -12.58 4.56 7.96
CA LEU A 57 -11.96 4.30 6.66
C LEU A 57 -12.79 3.31 5.86
N THR A 58 -13.15 3.70 4.64
CA THR A 58 -13.67 2.79 3.63
C THR A 58 -12.60 2.64 2.54
N ILE A 59 -11.91 1.50 2.53
CA ILE A 59 -10.78 1.24 1.63
C ILE A 59 -11.22 0.29 0.52
N HIS A 60 -11.12 0.75 -0.72
CA HIS A 60 -11.34 -0.05 -1.91
C HIS A 60 -10.00 -0.42 -2.56
N PHE A 61 -9.77 -1.74 -2.71
CA PHE A 61 -8.53 -2.26 -3.30
C PHE A 61 -8.76 -2.71 -4.74
N ASP A 62 -7.86 -2.28 -5.66
CA ASP A 62 -7.97 -2.68 -7.05
C ASP A 62 -6.59 -2.72 -7.77
N SER A 63 -6.59 -3.15 -9.02
CA SER A 63 -5.46 -3.09 -9.93
C SER A 63 -5.18 -1.66 -10.40
N THR A 64 -3.93 -1.37 -10.81
CA THR A 64 -3.54 -0.03 -11.29
C THR A 64 -4.44 0.52 -12.40
N PRO A 65 -4.78 -0.24 -13.47
CA PRO A 65 -5.68 0.27 -14.52
C PRO A 65 -7.09 0.61 -14.01
N ASN A 66 -7.62 -0.20 -13.09
CA ASN A 66 -8.93 0.04 -12.51
C ASN A 66 -8.92 1.25 -11.58
N LEU A 67 -7.86 1.45 -10.80
CA LEU A 67 -7.69 2.65 -9.98
C LEU A 67 -7.63 3.91 -10.85
N ILE A 68 -6.91 3.90 -11.97
CA ILE A 68 -6.90 5.01 -12.93
C ILE A 68 -8.32 5.29 -13.44
N LYS A 69 -9.07 4.25 -13.83
CA LYS A 69 -10.48 4.41 -14.26
C LYS A 69 -11.34 5.01 -13.16
N GLN A 70 -11.21 4.55 -11.90
CA GLN A 70 -11.99 5.06 -10.78
C GLN A 70 -11.63 6.52 -10.48
N VAL A 71 -10.34 6.86 -10.41
CA VAL A 71 -9.88 8.24 -10.21
C VAL A 71 -10.41 9.18 -11.29
N THR A 72 -10.46 8.75 -12.54
CA THR A 72 -10.89 9.57 -13.69
C THR A 72 -12.40 9.55 -13.93
N SER A 73 -13.15 8.65 -13.29
CA SER A 73 -14.61 8.51 -13.49
C SER A 73 -15.44 9.67 -12.96
N GLY A 74 -14.86 10.55 -12.11
CA GLY A 74 -15.59 11.59 -11.41
C GLY A 74 -16.24 11.13 -10.09
N ALA A 75 -16.17 9.85 -9.74
CA ALA A 75 -16.63 9.36 -8.45
C ALA A 75 -15.83 9.99 -7.29
N PRO A 76 -16.46 10.31 -6.15
CA PRO A 76 -15.78 10.93 -5.03
C PRO A 76 -14.87 9.92 -4.30
N PHE A 77 -13.66 10.36 -4.01
CA PHE A 77 -12.71 9.70 -3.11
C PHE A 77 -11.91 10.79 -2.37
N ASP A 78 -11.27 10.46 -1.25
CA ASP A 78 -10.54 11.43 -0.43
C ASP A 78 -9.03 11.30 -0.61
N LEU A 79 -8.52 10.08 -0.75
CA LEU A 79 -7.11 9.85 -1.05
C LEU A 79 -6.89 8.54 -1.81
N VAL A 80 -5.72 8.45 -2.43
CA VAL A 80 -5.23 7.24 -3.11
C VAL A 80 -3.91 6.79 -2.47
N VAL A 81 -3.75 5.49 -2.25
CA VAL A 81 -2.48 4.83 -1.88
C VAL A 81 -2.19 3.76 -2.92
N ALA A 82 -1.42 4.06 -3.95
CA ALA A 82 -1.30 3.21 -5.13
C ALA A 82 0.11 3.25 -5.74
N PRO A 83 0.42 2.35 -6.69
CA PRO A 83 1.64 2.46 -7.49
C PRO A 83 1.77 3.84 -8.11
N VAL A 84 3.00 4.36 -8.11
CA VAL A 84 3.33 5.69 -8.65
C VAL A 84 2.80 5.92 -10.07
N ASP A 85 2.55 4.87 -10.82
CA ASP A 85 1.99 4.91 -12.18
C ASP A 85 0.59 5.55 -12.23
N VAL A 86 -0.23 5.42 -11.19
CA VAL A 86 -1.53 6.10 -11.09
C VAL A 86 -1.34 7.62 -11.14
N PHE A 87 -0.31 8.14 -10.49
CA PHE A 87 -0.03 9.58 -10.40
C PHE A 87 0.72 10.13 -11.63
N LYS A 88 1.26 9.25 -12.47
CA LYS A 88 1.87 9.60 -13.76
C LYS A 88 0.86 9.64 -14.90
N ASP A 89 -0.31 9.01 -14.74
CA ASP A 89 -1.38 9.12 -15.72
C ASP A 89 -1.86 10.57 -15.83
N ALA A 90 -1.94 11.10 -17.05
CA ALA A 90 -2.21 12.51 -17.29
C ALA A 90 -3.61 12.95 -16.82
N ALA A 91 -4.62 12.08 -16.98
CA ALA A 91 -5.99 12.37 -16.56
C ALA A 91 -6.15 12.21 -15.03
N ALA A 92 -5.55 11.15 -14.46
CA ALA A 92 -5.59 10.92 -13.01
C ALA A 92 -4.83 12.01 -12.24
N LYS A 93 -3.69 12.48 -12.75
CA LYS A 93 -2.87 13.52 -12.11
C LYS A 93 -3.65 14.80 -11.80
N ALA A 94 -4.59 15.20 -12.66
CA ALA A 94 -5.42 16.38 -12.47
C ALA A 94 -6.42 16.27 -11.29
N ARG A 95 -6.62 15.06 -10.76
CA ARG A 95 -7.55 14.77 -9.66
C ARG A 95 -6.91 14.86 -8.29
N PHE A 96 -5.61 15.13 -8.21
CA PHE A 96 -4.87 15.22 -6.95
C PHE A 96 -4.47 16.67 -6.64
N VAL A 97 -4.35 16.96 -5.35
CA VAL A 97 -3.76 18.23 -4.90
C VAL A 97 -2.36 18.35 -5.48
N PRO A 98 -1.96 19.51 -6.05
CA PRO A 98 -0.64 19.71 -6.62
C PRO A 98 0.47 19.85 -5.54
N LEU A 99 0.53 18.90 -4.62
CA LEU A 99 1.56 18.76 -3.58
C LEU A 99 2.46 17.58 -3.93
N PRO A 100 3.69 17.53 -3.41
CA PRO A 100 4.52 16.35 -3.58
C PRO A 100 3.78 15.13 -3.03
N THR A 101 3.67 14.10 -3.84
CA THR A 101 3.18 12.80 -3.40
C THR A 101 4.15 12.23 -2.35
N ILE A 102 3.61 11.46 -1.40
CA ILE A 102 4.41 10.87 -0.32
C ILE A 102 4.56 9.37 -0.60
N ASP A 103 5.80 8.90 -0.69
CA ASP A 103 6.09 7.49 -0.79
C ASP A 103 5.77 6.81 0.55
N ILE A 104 4.96 5.78 0.51
CA ILE A 104 4.50 5.04 1.69
C ILE A 104 5.29 3.75 1.85
N ALA A 105 5.52 3.05 0.74
CA ALA A 105 6.21 1.77 0.75
C ALA A 105 6.85 1.46 -0.60
N ARG A 106 7.87 0.61 -0.57
CA ARG A 106 8.51 0.03 -1.76
C ARG A 106 8.58 -1.47 -1.62
N VAL A 107 8.53 -2.18 -2.72
CA VAL A 107 8.58 -3.64 -2.71
C VAL A 107 9.21 -4.18 -3.99
N GLY A 108 10.11 -5.14 -3.83
CA GLY A 108 10.74 -5.86 -4.92
C GLY A 108 9.93 -7.06 -5.38
N TYR A 109 10.44 -7.74 -6.38
CA TYR A 109 9.85 -8.93 -7.01
C TYR A 109 10.53 -10.20 -6.53
N GLY A 110 9.80 -11.31 -6.60
CA GLY A 110 10.31 -12.63 -6.26
C GLY A 110 9.49 -13.75 -6.88
N VAL A 111 9.90 -14.96 -6.54
CA VAL A 111 9.29 -16.21 -6.99
C VAL A 111 8.94 -17.05 -5.78
N ILE A 112 7.76 -17.69 -5.81
CA ILE A 112 7.32 -18.68 -4.82
C ILE A 112 7.04 -20.02 -5.48
N VAL A 113 7.15 -21.04 -4.64
CA VAL A 113 6.73 -22.42 -4.91
C VAL A 113 5.71 -22.86 -3.86
N ARG A 114 5.01 -23.96 -4.08
CA ARG A 114 4.20 -24.61 -3.07
C ARG A 114 5.10 -25.11 -1.93
N SER A 115 4.62 -25.01 -0.69
CA SER A 115 5.34 -25.52 0.49
C SER A 115 5.72 -26.99 0.33
N GLY A 116 6.99 -27.30 0.63
CA GLY A 116 7.57 -28.62 0.47
C GLY A 116 7.99 -29.00 -0.94
N ALA A 117 7.74 -28.16 -1.95
CA ALA A 117 8.28 -28.37 -3.29
C ALA A 117 9.79 -28.00 -3.33
N PRO A 118 10.58 -28.61 -4.23
CA PRO A 118 11.96 -28.19 -4.45
C PRO A 118 12.03 -26.70 -4.81
N LYS A 119 12.93 -25.97 -4.16
CA LYS A 119 13.16 -24.54 -4.45
C LYS A 119 14.10 -24.41 -5.65
N PRO A 120 13.63 -23.88 -6.78
CA PRO A 120 14.51 -23.66 -7.92
C PRO A 120 15.45 -22.48 -7.66
N ASP A 121 16.59 -22.48 -8.33
CA ASP A 121 17.54 -21.38 -8.29
C ASP A 121 17.01 -20.18 -9.11
N VAL A 122 16.97 -19.02 -8.48
CA VAL A 122 16.58 -17.75 -9.09
C VAL A 122 17.61 -16.65 -8.80
N SER A 123 18.82 -17.01 -8.37
CA SER A 123 19.84 -16.09 -7.86
C SER A 123 20.53 -15.26 -8.95
N THR A 124 20.51 -15.71 -10.20
CA THR A 124 21.08 -15.00 -11.34
C THR A 124 20.05 -14.86 -12.48
N PRO A 125 20.22 -13.92 -13.43
CA PRO A 125 19.34 -13.81 -14.59
C PRO A 125 19.20 -15.12 -15.38
N ASP A 126 20.28 -15.87 -15.56
CA ASP A 126 20.26 -17.14 -16.28
C ASP A 126 19.56 -18.25 -15.47
N ALA A 127 19.76 -18.29 -14.14
CA ALA A 127 19.07 -19.21 -13.25
C ALA A 127 17.56 -18.93 -13.22
N LEU A 128 17.15 -17.65 -13.09
CA LEU A 128 15.75 -17.25 -13.17
C LEU A 128 15.13 -17.62 -14.53
N LYS A 129 15.84 -17.35 -15.63
CA LYS A 129 15.42 -17.75 -16.98
C LYS A 129 15.19 -19.25 -17.09
N ALA A 130 16.17 -20.05 -16.65
CA ALA A 130 16.08 -21.51 -16.68
C ALA A 130 14.90 -22.01 -15.83
N THR A 131 14.73 -21.47 -14.62
CA THR A 131 13.62 -21.79 -13.72
C THR A 131 12.27 -21.51 -14.38
N LEU A 132 12.08 -20.34 -14.98
CA LEU A 132 10.83 -19.97 -15.67
C LEU A 132 10.56 -20.85 -16.89
N LEU A 133 11.59 -21.16 -17.67
CA LEU A 133 11.46 -22.03 -18.84
C LEU A 133 11.16 -23.48 -18.48
N ASN A 134 11.69 -23.99 -17.37
CA ASN A 134 11.46 -25.35 -16.90
C ASN A 134 10.13 -25.55 -16.16
N ALA A 135 9.56 -24.48 -15.59
CA ALA A 135 8.28 -24.57 -14.91
C ALA A 135 7.16 -24.94 -15.89
N PRO A 136 6.27 -25.90 -15.57
CA PRO A 136 5.10 -26.21 -16.37
C PRO A 136 4.13 -25.03 -16.48
N SER A 137 3.96 -24.27 -15.39
CA SER A 137 3.08 -23.09 -15.35
C SER A 137 3.56 -22.05 -14.35
N ILE A 138 3.22 -20.78 -14.63
CA ILE A 138 3.45 -19.64 -13.75
C ILE A 138 2.16 -18.86 -13.54
N THR A 139 2.07 -18.11 -12.43
CA THR A 139 0.92 -17.25 -12.17
C THR A 139 1.35 -15.88 -11.64
N PHE A 140 0.67 -14.84 -12.10
CA PHE A 140 0.81 -13.45 -11.68
C PHE A 140 -0.41 -12.63 -12.16
N VAL A 141 -0.44 -11.31 -11.92
CA VAL A 141 -1.49 -10.39 -12.41
C VAL A 141 -0.94 -9.55 -13.58
N PRO A 142 -1.09 -9.97 -14.84
CA PRO A 142 -0.55 -9.24 -15.99
C PRO A 142 -1.07 -7.80 -16.10
N GLU A 143 -2.36 -7.60 -15.84
CA GLU A 143 -3.07 -6.32 -15.93
C GLU A 143 -2.83 -5.45 -14.67
N SER A 144 -1.57 -5.26 -14.27
CA SER A 144 -1.19 -4.41 -13.15
C SER A 144 0.18 -3.78 -13.38
N ALA A 145 0.53 -2.70 -12.65
CA ALA A 145 1.87 -2.11 -12.73
C ALA A 145 2.96 -3.14 -12.41
N ALA A 146 2.73 -3.99 -11.41
CA ALA A 146 3.67 -5.07 -11.08
C ALA A 146 3.74 -6.12 -12.20
N GLY A 147 2.61 -6.50 -12.78
CA GLY A 147 2.56 -7.44 -13.90
C GLY A 147 3.26 -6.92 -15.15
N ALA A 148 3.12 -5.64 -15.45
CA ALA A 148 3.83 -5.00 -16.55
C ALA A 148 5.35 -5.12 -16.40
N TYR A 149 5.87 -5.02 -15.16
CA TYR A 149 7.29 -5.24 -14.91
C TYR A 149 7.70 -6.72 -15.05
N VAL A 150 6.87 -7.67 -14.62
CA VAL A 150 7.10 -9.11 -14.84
C VAL A 150 7.19 -9.39 -16.35
N LEU A 151 6.26 -8.86 -17.15
CA LEU A 151 6.29 -8.99 -18.62
C LEU A 151 7.56 -8.39 -19.23
N LYS A 152 7.95 -7.19 -18.78
CA LYS A 152 9.21 -6.56 -19.19
C LYS A 152 10.44 -7.41 -18.83
N THR A 153 10.40 -8.10 -17.69
CA THR A 153 11.48 -9.02 -17.28
C THR A 153 11.54 -10.23 -18.23
N PHE A 154 10.39 -10.79 -18.64
CA PHE A 154 10.36 -11.85 -19.64
C PHE A 154 10.94 -11.40 -21.00
N ASP A 155 10.65 -10.17 -21.41
CA ASP A 155 11.21 -9.57 -22.61
C ASP A 155 12.75 -9.44 -22.51
N ARG A 156 13.26 -8.89 -21.40
CA ARG A 156 14.70 -8.78 -21.13
C ARG A 156 15.43 -10.13 -21.13
N LEU A 157 14.76 -11.20 -20.69
CA LEU A 157 15.29 -12.57 -20.68
C LEU A 157 15.10 -13.27 -22.03
N GLY A 158 14.38 -12.68 -22.98
CA GLY A 158 14.07 -13.27 -24.29
C GLY A 158 13.17 -14.51 -24.20
N ILE A 159 12.22 -14.55 -23.25
CA ILE A 159 11.32 -15.71 -23.02
C ILE A 159 9.83 -15.36 -23.12
N THR A 160 9.47 -14.18 -23.58
CA THR A 160 8.08 -13.68 -23.63
C THR A 160 7.12 -14.68 -24.26
N GLU A 161 7.44 -15.24 -25.43
CA GLU A 161 6.54 -16.16 -26.13
C GLU A 161 6.36 -17.48 -25.37
N ALA A 162 7.44 -18.01 -24.78
CA ALA A 162 7.36 -19.21 -23.96
C ALA A 162 6.49 -19.00 -22.71
N MET A 163 6.57 -17.81 -22.09
CA MET A 163 5.80 -17.49 -20.88
C MET A 163 4.32 -17.25 -21.17
N LYS A 164 3.95 -16.73 -22.34
CA LYS A 164 2.54 -16.61 -22.75
C LYS A 164 1.80 -17.94 -22.67
N ALA A 165 2.40 -19.01 -23.17
CA ALA A 165 1.80 -20.34 -23.18
C ALA A 165 1.68 -20.97 -21.78
N LYS A 166 2.50 -20.54 -20.82
CA LYS A 166 2.59 -21.10 -19.47
C LYS A 166 1.89 -20.25 -18.39
N THR A 167 1.51 -19.03 -18.73
CA THR A 167 0.89 -18.11 -17.78
C THR A 167 -0.55 -18.48 -17.50
N LYS A 168 -0.88 -18.66 -16.22
CA LYS A 168 -2.23 -18.75 -15.66
C LYS A 168 -2.53 -17.43 -14.96
N PRO A 169 -3.16 -16.46 -15.66
CA PRO A 169 -3.30 -15.10 -15.16
C PRO A 169 -4.28 -15.03 -13.99
N GLN A 170 -4.00 -14.16 -13.02
CA GLN A 170 -4.92 -13.77 -11.96
C GLN A 170 -5.45 -12.35 -12.21
N THR A 171 -6.58 -12.05 -11.63
CA THR A 171 -7.20 -10.71 -11.69
C THR A 171 -6.88 -9.84 -10.49
N ALA A 172 -6.44 -10.46 -9.38
CA ALA A 172 -6.06 -9.76 -8.14
C ALA A 172 -4.81 -10.39 -7.50
N PRO A 173 -3.93 -9.57 -6.88
CA PRO A 173 -2.71 -10.05 -6.22
C PRO A 173 -2.96 -11.14 -5.18
N ALA A 174 -4.04 -11.03 -4.38
CA ALA A 174 -4.39 -11.99 -3.34
C ALA A 174 -4.70 -13.42 -3.86
N GLN A 175 -4.86 -13.62 -5.16
CA GLN A 175 -5.14 -14.92 -5.78
C GLN A 175 -3.86 -15.71 -6.11
N ILE A 176 -2.69 -15.05 -6.18
CA ILE A 176 -1.44 -15.67 -6.66
C ILE A 176 -1.00 -16.79 -5.71
N ALA A 177 -0.78 -16.48 -4.44
CA ALA A 177 -0.29 -17.47 -3.47
C ALA A 177 -1.27 -18.64 -3.26
N PRO A 178 -2.60 -18.42 -3.14
CA PRO A 178 -3.57 -19.52 -3.11
C PRO A 178 -3.55 -20.42 -4.35
N ALA A 179 -3.36 -19.89 -5.56
CA ALA A 179 -3.26 -20.68 -6.78
C ALA A 179 -2.04 -21.61 -6.75
N VAL A 180 -0.88 -21.13 -6.27
CA VAL A 180 0.32 -21.95 -6.09
C VAL A 180 0.14 -22.97 -4.97
N ALA A 181 -0.42 -22.57 -3.82
CA ALA A 181 -0.66 -23.47 -2.69
C ALA A 181 -1.56 -24.65 -3.06
N LYS A 182 -2.57 -24.44 -3.90
CA LYS A 182 -3.48 -25.49 -4.39
C LYS A 182 -2.90 -26.30 -5.54
N GLY A 183 -1.73 -25.93 -6.10
CA GLY A 183 -1.15 -26.57 -7.28
C GLY A 183 -1.84 -26.21 -8.60
N GLU A 184 -2.62 -25.14 -8.62
CA GLU A 184 -3.21 -24.60 -9.85
C GLU A 184 -2.15 -23.97 -10.77
N ALA A 185 -1.04 -23.50 -10.17
CA ALA A 185 0.18 -23.07 -10.85
C ALA A 185 1.42 -23.58 -10.10
N ASP A 186 2.53 -23.78 -10.82
CA ASP A 186 3.78 -24.30 -10.23
C ASP A 186 4.58 -23.19 -9.56
N LEU A 187 4.64 -22.00 -10.17
CA LEU A 187 5.33 -20.83 -9.64
C LEU A 187 4.40 -19.63 -9.54
N GLY A 188 4.56 -18.85 -8.47
CA GLY A 188 4.04 -17.49 -8.38
C GLY A 188 5.18 -16.50 -8.61
N VAL A 189 4.97 -15.52 -9.48
CA VAL A 189 5.97 -14.52 -9.87
C VAL A 189 5.38 -13.14 -9.68
N PHE A 190 5.71 -12.46 -8.59
CA PHE A 190 5.11 -11.15 -8.29
C PHE A 190 5.89 -10.38 -7.21
N LEU A 191 5.25 -9.36 -6.62
CA LEU A 191 5.78 -8.59 -5.50
C LEU A 191 5.92 -9.47 -4.26
N VAL A 192 7.08 -9.42 -3.59
CA VAL A 192 7.41 -10.34 -2.49
C VAL A 192 6.43 -10.29 -1.32
N ASN A 193 5.84 -9.13 -1.01
CA ASN A 193 4.88 -8.96 0.06
C ASN A 193 3.56 -9.70 -0.18
N VAL A 194 3.15 -9.85 -1.43
CA VAL A 194 1.95 -10.61 -1.84
C VAL A 194 2.20 -12.12 -1.80
N LEU A 195 3.46 -12.50 -1.92
CA LEU A 195 3.89 -13.90 -1.98
C LEU A 195 4.08 -14.52 -0.58
N ILE A 196 3.93 -13.74 0.50
CA ILE A 196 4.00 -14.23 1.89
C ILE A 196 2.61 -14.74 2.31
N ALA A 197 2.39 -16.05 2.21
CA ALA A 197 1.11 -16.67 2.56
C ALA A 197 1.29 -18.13 3.00
N PRO A 198 0.33 -18.70 3.78
CA PRO A 198 0.35 -20.12 4.09
C PRO A 198 0.29 -21.01 2.85
N GLY A 199 0.99 -22.15 2.89
CA GLY A 199 0.99 -23.13 1.80
C GLY A 199 1.95 -22.84 0.65
N VAL A 200 2.71 -21.76 0.72
CA VAL A 200 3.76 -21.41 -0.24
C VAL A 200 5.07 -21.06 0.47
N GLU A 201 6.18 -21.15 -0.25
CA GLU A 201 7.51 -20.80 0.23
C GLU A 201 8.25 -19.97 -0.82
N PRO A 202 9.08 -18.99 -0.42
CA PRO A 202 9.90 -18.25 -1.34
C PRO A 202 10.99 -19.15 -1.96
N ALA A 203 11.09 -19.16 -3.29
CA ALA A 203 12.27 -19.63 -4.00
C ALA A 203 13.38 -18.58 -3.89
N GLY A 204 13.04 -17.30 -4.01
CA GLY A 204 13.95 -16.19 -3.81
C GLY A 204 13.45 -14.88 -4.44
N PRO A 205 14.13 -13.76 -4.15
CA PRO A 205 13.91 -12.50 -4.86
C PRO A 205 14.43 -12.60 -6.30
N PHE A 206 14.00 -11.67 -7.16
CA PHE A 206 14.64 -11.52 -8.47
C PHE A 206 16.13 -11.17 -8.29
N PRO A 207 17.00 -11.60 -9.22
CA PRO A 207 18.41 -11.21 -9.25
C PRO A 207 18.57 -9.68 -9.25
N ALA A 208 19.63 -9.16 -8.66
CA ALA A 208 19.88 -7.72 -8.53
C ALA A 208 19.80 -6.98 -9.87
N GLU A 209 20.28 -7.58 -10.96
CA GLU A 209 20.27 -7.02 -12.31
C GLU A 209 18.87 -6.89 -12.91
N LEU A 210 17.94 -7.69 -12.40
CA LEU A 210 16.53 -7.71 -12.79
C LEU A 210 15.60 -7.20 -11.70
N GLN A 211 16.12 -6.83 -10.52
CA GLN A 211 15.29 -6.31 -9.45
C GLN A 211 14.91 -4.86 -9.72
N GLN A 212 13.66 -4.55 -9.48
CA GLN A 212 13.13 -3.20 -9.44
C GLN A 212 12.18 -3.10 -8.26
N GLU A 213 12.13 -1.95 -7.62
CA GLU A 213 11.13 -1.68 -6.59
C GLU A 213 9.92 -1.01 -7.20
N LEU A 214 8.74 -1.54 -6.90
CA LEU A 214 7.49 -0.84 -7.14
C LEU A 214 7.23 0.09 -5.95
N VAL A 215 7.06 1.38 -6.24
CA VAL A 215 6.82 2.41 -5.23
C VAL A 215 5.32 2.62 -5.10
N PHE A 216 4.81 2.55 -3.86
CA PHE A 216 3.46 2.93 -3.49
C PHE A 216 3.47 4.31 -2.87
N THR A 217 2.69 5.18 -3.44
CA THR A 217 2.65 6.60 -3.15
C THR A 217 1.24 6.97 -2.70
N ALA A 218 1.11 7.98 -1.83
CA ALA A 218 -0.17 8.52 -1.41
C ALA A 218 -0.34 9.97 -1.86
N ALA A 219 -1.57 10.32 -2.23
CA ALA A 219 -1.97 11.70 -2.51
C ALA A 219 -3.45 11.93 -2.16
N VAL A 220 -3.77 13.14 -1.71
CA VAL A 220 -5.12 13.60 -1.41
C VAL A 220 -5.83 14.03 -2.70
N ALA A 221 -7.13 13.73 -2.80
CA ALA A 221 -7.95 14.20 -3.91
C ALA A 221 -8.12 15.72 -3.87
N ALA A 222 -8.05 16.37 -5.04
CA ALA A 222 -8.14 17.83 -5.12
C ALA A 222 -9.52 18.38 -4.71
N ASP A 223 -10.56 17.58 -4.82
CA ASP A 223 -11.94 17.91 -4.49
C ASP A 223 -12.45 17.25 -3.18
N SER A 224 -11.53 16.63 -2.40
CA SER A 224 -11.89 16.07 -1.10
C SER A 224 -12.34 17.18 -0.13
N LYS A 225 -13.45 16.92 0.54
CA LYS A 225 -13.94 17.78 1.64
C LYS A 225 -13.28 17.42 2.98
N GLU A 226 -12.61 16.26 3.02
CA GLU A 226 -11.97 15.67 4.20
C GLU A 226 -10.45 15.72 4.08
N ALA A 227 -9.89 16.75 3.42
CA ALA A 227 -8.47 16.86 3.10
C ALA A 227 -7.56 16.81 4.33
N ASP A 228 -7.98 17.39 5.46
CA ASP A 228 -7.22 17.38 6.71
C ASP A 228 -7.14 15.97 7.30
N ALA A 229 -8.26 15.24 7.35
CA ALA A 229 -8.30 13.86 7.81
C ALA A 229 -7.52 12.91 6.87
N ALA A 230 -7.61 13.13 5.55
CA ALA A 230 -6.84 12.40 4.55
C ALA A 230 -5.33 12.64 4.73
N THR A 231 -4.92 13.88 4.96
CA THR A 231 -3.52 14.24 5.26
C THR A 231 -3.05 13.62 6.58
N ALA A 232 -3.91 13.60 7.60
CA ALA A 232 -3.60 12.95 8.87
C ALA A 232 -3.37 11.44 8.69
N PHE A 233 -4.16 10.76 7.83
CA PHE A 233 -3.94 9.35 7.52
C PHE A 233 -2.62 9.12 6.78
N ILE A 234 -2.28 9.95 5.79
CA ILE A 234 -0.98 9.86 5.09
C ILE A 234 0.17 10.05 6.10
N THR A 235 0.07 11.05 6.98
CA THR A 235 1.06 11.28 8.03
C THR A 235 1.18 10.07 8.97
N PHE A 236 0.06 9.47 9.37
CA PHE A 236 0.06 8.25 10.17
C PHE A 236 0.79 7.09 9.47
N LEU A 237 0.60 6.91 8.16
CA LEU A 237 1.27 5.86 7.38
C LEU A 237 2.80 6.02 7.32
N THR A 238 3.34 7.22 7.58
CA THR A 238 4.79 7.50 7.63
C THR A 238 5.38 7.45 9.05
N THR A 239 4.58 7.13 10.08
CA THR A 239 5.08 7.02 11.46
C THR A 239 5.99 5.78 11.62
N PRO A 240 6.92 5.80 12.61
CA PRO A 240 7.75 4.63 12.92
C PRO A 240 6.92 3.36 13.24
N ALA A 241 5.75 3.51 13.86
CA ALA A 241 4.85 2.39 14.15
C ALA A 241 4.27 1.81 12.86
N ALA A 242 3.81 2.63 11.93
CA ALA A 242 3.32 2.19 10.63
C ALA A 242 4.46 1.57 9.79
N ALA A 243 5.66 2.16 9.81
CA ALA A 243 6.84 1.61 9.15
C ALA A 243 7.19 0.20 9.65
N ALA A 244 7.04 -0.07 10.96
CA ALA A 244 7.24 -1.42 11.51
C ALA A 244 6.22 -2.44 10.95
N VAL A 245 4.95 -2.05 10.81
CA VAL A 245 3.91 -2.90 10.20
C VAL A 245 4.21 -3.12 8.72
N ILE A 246 4.53 -2.07 7.96
CA ILE A 246 4.89 -2.16 6.53
C ILE A 246 6.04 -3.14 6.34
N LYS A 247 7.09 -3.03 7.16
CA LYS A 247 8.23 -3.95 7.14
C LYS A 247 7.84 -5.39 7.48
N ALA A 248 6.99 -5.59 8.49
CA ALA A 248 6.50 -6.92 8.87
C ALA A 248 5.66 -7.58 7.75
N LYS A 249 5.05 -6.77 6.86
CA LYS A 249 4.36 -7.26 5.65
C LYS A 249 5.29 -7.47 4.46
N GLY A 250 6.61 -7.43 4.63
CA GLY A 250 7.58 -7.70 3.55
C GLY A 250 7.79 -6.53 2.58
N MET A 251 7.50 -5.31 3.00
CA MET A 251 7.74 -4.09 2.22
C MET A 251 8.83 -3.24 2.87
N ILE A 252 9.43 -2.35 2.11
CA ILE A 252 10.38 -1.34 2.58
C ILE A 252 9.56 -0.06 2.82
N PRO A 253 9.56 0.54 4.02
CA PRO A 253 8.91 1.83 4.27
C PRO A 253 9.46 2.93 3.37
N GLY A 254 8.61 3.87 2.95
CA GLY A 254 8.93 4.99 2.09
C GLY A 254 9.76 6.08 2.77
#